data_51e137fdc76e1726cf823be324e74ac4
#
_entry.id   51e137fdc76e1726cf823be324e74ac4
#
_cell.length_a   1.000
_cell.length_b   1.000
_cell.length_c   1.000
_cell.angle_alpha   90.00
_cell.angle_beta   90.00
_cell.angle_gamma   90.00
#
_symmetry.space_group_name_H-M   'P 1'
#
loop_
_entity.id
_entity.type
_entity.pdbx_description
1 polymer ?
#
loop_
_entity_poly.entity_id
_entity_poly.type
_entity_poly.pdbx_seq_one_letter_code
_entity_poly.pdbx_strand_id
1 'polypeptide(L)'
;MLFRSDPAAWAARITHAMLEVMTGIRPAPQVLRWTSPEVYAVLARRNALVARRVAEGRAPRTRPRISVLRMRVCEPADGVAEAAVVVRDGSRVRAVAIRLVGQDGKWRVSALQIG
;
A
#
# COMPACT_ATOMS: atom_id res chain seq x y z
N MET A 1 -4.25 13.65 23.47
CA MET A 1 -5.23 13.93 22.42
C MET A 1 -5.41 12.71 21.56
N LEU A 2 -6.64 12.30 21.32
CA LEU A 2 -6.91 11.13 20.51
C LEU A 2 -6.78 11.48 19.01
N PHE A 3 -6.17 10.57 18.25
CA PHE A 3 -6.09 10.69 16.81
C PHE A 3 -7.43 10.26 16.21
N ARG A 4 -8.09 11.16 15.48
CA ARG A 4 -9.50 10.96 15.08
C ARG A 4 -9.74 10.57 13.63
N SER A 5 -8.71 10.51 12.80
CA SER A 5 -8.91 10.06 11.42
C SER A 5 -9.25 8.58 11.37
N ASP A 6 -10.17 8.21 10.49
CA ASP A 6 -10.61 6.82 10.36
C ASP A 6 -9.51 5.98 9.72
N PRO A 7 -8.89 5.05 10.48
CA PRO A 7 -7.83 4.23 9.92
C PRO A 7 -8.32 3.24 8.88
N ALA A 8 -9.58 2.80 8.94
CA ALA A 8 -10.10 1.83 7.98
C ALA A 8 -10.18 2.41 6.58
N ALA A 9 -10.71 3.63 6.45
CA ALA A 9 -10.80 4.29 5.15
C ALA A 9 -9.41 4.55 4.59
N TRP A 10 -8.47 4.99 5.43
CA TRP A 10 -7.09 5.22 5.04
C TRP A 10 -6.40 3.93 4.61
N ALA A 11 -6.58 2.84 5.40
CA ALA A 11 -5.95 1.57 5.11
C ALA A 11 -6.38 1.03 3.74
N ALA A 12 -7.66 1.13 3.41
CA ALA A 12 -8.16 0.67 2.12
C ALA A 12 -7.54 1.47 0.97
N ARG A 13 -7.55 2.80 1.08
CA ARG A 13 -7.04 3.66 0.02
C ARG A 13 -5.54 3.55 -0.16
N ILE A 14 -4.78 3.55 0.96
CA ILE A 14 -3.33 3.48 0.87
C ILE A 14 -2.86 2.12 0.36
N THR A 15 -3.53 1.03 0.76
CA THR A 15 -3.20 -0.30 0.27
C THR A 15 -3.41 -0.38 -1.23
N HIS A 16 -4.53 0.14 -1.71
CA HIS A 16 -4.80 0.17 -3.15
C HIS A 16 -3.71 0.94 -3.89
N ALA A 17 -3.36 2.14 -3.39
CA ALA A 17 -2.33 2.98 -4.01
C ALA A 17 -0.96 2.31 -4.00
N MET A 18 -0.58 1.67 -2.90
CA MET A 18 0.71 0.98 -2.81
C MET A 18 0.79 -0.18 -3.79
N LEU A 19 -0.28 -0.95 -3.95
CA LEU A 19 -0.31 -2.04 -4.92
C LEU A 19 -0.23 -1.52 -6.35
N GLU A 20 -0.85 -0.39 -6.63
CA GLU A 20 -0.72 0.24 -7.95
C GLU A 20 0.72 0.67 -8.23
N VAL A 21 1.43 1.17 -7.21
CA VAL A 21 2.85 1.50 -7.35
C VAL A 21 3.66 0.23 -7.65
N MET A 22 3.39 -0.84 -6.90
CA MET A 22 4.14 -2.09 -7.07
C MET A 22 3.90 -2.77 -8.40
N THR A 23 2.77 -2.54 -9.03
CA THR A 23 2.45 -3.09 -10.33
C THR A 23 2.80 -2.14 -11.47
N GLY A 24 3.37 -0.97 -11.16
CA GLY A 24 3.82 -0.01 -12.16
C GLY A 24 2.73 0.91 -12.72
N ILE A 25 1.49 0.78 -12.22
CA ILE A 25 0.38 1.61 -12.68
C ILE A 25 0.52 3.05 -12.20
N ARG A 26 1.04 3.21 -10.98
CA ARG A 26 1.14 4.50 -10.32
C ARG A 26 2.61 4.84 -10.07
N PRO A 27 3.03 6.09 -10.30
CA PRO A 27 4.40 6.50 -9.97
C PRO A 27 4.65 6.45 -8.46
N ALA A 28 5.82 5.95 -8.06
CA ALA A 28 6.15 5.79 -6.65
C ALA A 28 6.06 7.11 -5.85
N PRO A 29 6.50 8.28 -6.36
CA PRO A 29 6.42 9.52 -5.58
C PRO A 29 5.03 9.90 -5.10
N GLN A 30 3.97 9.38 -5.71
CA GLN A 30 2.61 9.69 -5.30
C GLN A 30 2.26 9.15 -3.91
N VAL A 31 3.00 8.15 -3.40
CA VAL A 31 2.76 7.60 -2.06
C VAL A 31 3.82 8.04 -1.04
N LEU A 32 4.73 8.91 -1.44
CA LEU A 32 5.84 9.35 -0.59
C LEU A 32 5.37 9.92 0.75
N ARG A 33 4.31 10.73 0.74
CA ARG A 33 3.80 11.39 1.94
C ARG A 33 3.15 10.43 2.92
N TRP A 34 2.75 9.25 2.44
CA TRP A 34 1.94 8.32 3.23
C TRP A 34 2.73 7.11 3.70
N THR A 35 4.04 7.08 3.43
CA THR A 35 4.87 5.92 3.76
C THR A 35 6.14 6.36 4.47
N SER A 36 6.65 5.49 5.34
CA SER A 36 7.96 5.71 5.94
C SER A 36 9.05 5.56 4.87
N PRO A 37 10.26 6.08 5.12
CA PRO A 37 11.37 5.92 4.16
C PRO A 37 11.63 4.46 3.80
N GLU A 38 11.52 3.55 4.78
CA GLU A 38 11.79 2.14 4.58
C GLU A 38 10.71 1.50 3.70
N VAL A 39 9.45 1.81 3.94
CA VAL A 39 8.34 1.30 3.13
C VAL A 39 8.42 1.89 1.73
N TYR A 40 8.69 3.18 1.63
CA TYR A 40 8.82 3.84 0.34
C TYR A 40 9.92 3.20 -0.52
N ALA A 41 11.06 2.89 0.09
CA ALA A 41 12.18 2.29 -0.64
C ALA A 41 11.79 0.95 -1.26
N VAL A 42 11.02 0.13 -0.54
CA VAL A 42 10.54 -1.16 -1.07
C VAL A 42 9.61 -0.93 -2.27
N LEU A 43 8.67 0.01 -2.14
CA LEU A 43 7.72 0.28 -3.21
C LEU A 43 8.40 0.85 -4.44
N ALA A 44 9.34 1.78 -4.25
CA ALA A 44 10.07 2.40 -5.34
C ALA A 44 10.91 1.37 -6.11
N ARG A 45 11.54 0.45 -5.38
CA ARG A 45 12.33 -0.62 -6.01
C ARG A 45 11.46 -1.50 -6.88
N ARG A 46 10.31 -1.93 -6.37
CA ARG A 46 9.41 -2.79 -7.14
C ARG A 46 8.84 -2.05 -8.35
N ASN A 47 8.51 -0.77 -8.18
CA ASN A 47 8.04 0.06 -9.29
C ASN A 47 9.08 0.12 -10.41
N ALA A 48 10.35 0.34 -10.05
CA ALA A 48 11.44 0.42 -11.03
C ALA A 48 11.67 -0.92 -11.74
N LEU A 49 11.57 -2.04 -11.00
CA LEU A 49 11.73 -3.36 -11.60
C LEU A 49 10.65 -3.65 -12.63
N VAL A 50 9.39 -3.32 -12.33
CA VAL A 50 8.29 -3.51 -13.27
C VAL A 50 8.49 -2.64 -14.51
N ALA A 51 8.85 -1.37 -14.31
CA ALA A 51 9.10 -0.45 -15.42
C ALA A 51 10.20 -0.98 -16.35
N ARG A 52 11.25 -1.56 -15.78
CA ARG A 52 12.34 -2.15 -16.56
C ARG A 52 11.86 -3.36 -17.36
N ARG A 53 11.05 -4.24 -16.73
CA ARG A 53 10.52 -5.41 -17.44
C ARG A 53 9.62 -5.01 -18.60
N VAL A 54 8.80 -4.00 -18.41
CA VAL A 54 7.95 -3.48 -19.49
C VAL A 54 8.81 -2.92 -20.62
N ALA A 55 9.83 -2.12 -20.28
CA ALA A 55 10.71 -1.53 -21.27
C ALA A 55 11.49 -2.59 -22.07
N GLU A 56 11.83 -3.72 -21.40
CA GLU A 56 12.54 -4.82 -22.05
C GLU A 56 11.61 -5.81 -22.76
N GLY A 57 10.31 -5.55 -22.78
CA GLY A 57 9.34 -6.44 -23.42
C GLY A 57 9.07 -7.73 -22.66
N ARG A 58 9.51 -7.84 -21.40
CA ARG A 58 9.35 -9.05 -20.58
C ARG A 58 8.07 -9.06 -19.74
N ALA A 59 7.34 -7.95 -19.73
CA ALA A 59 6.06 -7.87 -19.05
C ALA A 59 5.09 -7.04 -19.88
N PRO A 60 3.81 -7.43 -19.92
CA PRO A 60 2.83 -6.67 -20.68
C PRO A 60 2.51 -5.35 -19.98
N ARG A 61 2.04 -4.37 -20.75
CA ARG A 61 1.57 -3.09 -20.21
C ARG A 61 0.13 -3.18 -19.72
N THR A 62 -0.36 -4.37 -19.45
CA THR A 62 -1.72 -4.54 -18.94
C THR A 62 -1.78 -4.01 -17.51
N ARG A 63 -2.86 -3.30 -17.20
CA ARG A 63 -3.10 -2.79 -15.88
C ARG A 63 -3.94 -3.82 -15.11
N PRO A 64 -3.35 -4.51 -14.11
CA PRO A 64 -4.14 -5.42 -13.31
C PRO A 64 -5.19 -4.62 -12.54
N ARG A 65 -6.38 -5.16 -12.46
CA ARG A 65 -7.44 -4.54 -11.68
C ARG A 65 -7.24 -4.94 -10.22
N ILE A 66 -7.05 -3.94 -9.37
CA ILE A 66 -6.84 -4.14 -7.95
C ILE A 66 -8.13 -3.81 -7.22
N SER A 67 -8.62 -4.75 -6.41
CA SER A 67 -9.79 -4.53 -5.57
C SER A 67 -9.54 -5.03 -4.16
N VAL A 68 -10.01 -4.25 -3.19
CA VAL A 68 -9.98 -4.66 -1.79
C VAL A 68 -11.21 -5.54 -1.55
N LEU A 69 -10.98 -6.81 -1.19
CA LEU A 69 -12.04 -7.78 -0.97
C LEU A 69 -12.50 -7.81 0.49
N ARG A 70 -11.57 -7.66 1.42
CA ARG A 70 -11.85 -7.76 2.85
C ARG A 70 -10.78 -6.99 3.61
N MET A 71 -11.17 -6.40 4.73
CA MET A 71 -10.23 -5.69 5.58
C MET A 71 -10.62 -5.84 7.04
N ARG A 72 -9.61 -5.98 7.88
CA ARG A 72 -9.76 -5.96 9.33
C ARG A 72 -8.76 -4.96 9.89
N VAL A 73 -9.25 -4.05 10.74
CA VAL A 73 -8.41 -3.01 11.34
C VAL A 73 -8.57 -3.08 12.85
N CYS A 74 -7.45 -2.96 13.57
CA CYS A 74 -7.47 -2.77 15.01
C CYS A 74 -6.56 -1.61 15.38
N GLU A 75 -6.85 -0.99 16.52
CA GLU A 75 -6.04 0.10 17.05
C GLU A 75 -5.47 -0.33 18.40
N PRO A 76 -4.27 -0.93 18.43
CA PRO A 76 -3.66 -1.37 19.68
C PRO A 76 -3.31 -0.24 20.62
N ALA A 77 -3.14 0.98 20.09
CA ALA A 77 -2.87 2.16 20.89
C ALA A 77 -3.37 3.39 20.14
N ASP A 78 -3.55 4.51 20.86
CA ASP A 78 -3.93 5.75 20.20
C ASP A 78 -2.89 6.15 19.17
N GLY A 79 -3.33 6.44 17.95
CA GLY A 79 -2.44 6.83 16.87
C GLY A 79 -1.68 5.69 16.24
N VAL A 80 -2.02 4.43 16.57
CA VAL A 80 -1.43 3.25 15.94
C VAL A 80 -2.55 2.33 15.48
N ALA A 81 -2.54 1.95 14.23
CA ALA A 81 -3.52 1.01 13.68
C ALA A 81 -2.79 -0.09 12.92
N GLU A 82 -3.34 -1.30 12.99
CA GLU A 82 -2.86 -2.43 12.21
C GLU A 82 -4.00 -2.93 11.35
N ALA A 83 -3.72 -3.14 10.08
CA ALA A 83 -4.72 -3.58 9.13
C ALA A 83 -4.25 -4.82 8.39
N ALA A 84 -5.16 -5.78 8.26
CA ALA A 84 -4.98 -6.94 7.40
C ALA A 84 -5.96 -6.78 6.25
N VAL A 85 -5.44 -6.73 5.03
CA VAL A 85 -6.23 -6.44 3.85
C VAL A 85 -6.08 -7.58 2.87
N VAL A 86 -7.20 -8.11 2.39
CA VAL A 86 -7.20 -9.11 1.33
C VAL A 86 -7.59 -8.41 0.04
N VAL A 87 -6.73 -8.54 -0.96
CA VAL A 87 -6.93 -7.86 -2.24
C VAL A 87 -6.90 -8.86 -3.38
N ARG A 88 -7.61 -8.51 -4.44
CA ARG A 88 -7.48 -9.19 -5.73
C ARG A 88 -6.62 -8.32 -6.63
N ASP A 89 -5.60 -8.95 -7.18
CA ASP A 89 -4.65 -8.33 -8.10
C ASP A 89 -4.70 -9.14 -9.39
N GLY A 90 -5.51 -8.70 -10.32
CA GLY A 90 -5.80 -9.48 -11.51
C GLY A 90 -6.49 -10.79 -11.15
N SER A 91 -5.87 -11.93 -11.42
CA SER A 91 -6.39 -13.25 -11.07
C SER A 91 -5.87 -13.75 -9.72
N ARG A 92 -4.99 -13.00 -9.06
CA ARG A 92 -4.36 -13.42 -7.81
C ARG A 92 -5.04 -12.76 -6.62
N VAL A 93 -5.10 -13.51 -5.51
CA VAL A 93 -5.56 -12.99 -4.23
C VAL A 93 -4.35 -12.90 -3.31
N ARG A 94 -4.16 -11.74 -2.69
CA ARG A 94 -3.01 -11.49 -1.81
C ARG A 94 -3.48 -11.00 -0.45
N ALA A 95 -2.74 -11.36 0.58
CA ALA A 95 -2.91 -10.81 1.91
C ALA A 95 -1.85 -9.73 2.13
N VAL A 96 -2.28 -8.57 2.61
CA VAL A 96 -1.40 -7.44 2.86
C VAL A 96 -1.58 -7.02 4.31
N ALA A 97 -0.48 -6.93 5.06
CA ALA A 97 -0.51 -6.44 6.43
C ALA A 97 0.22 -5.09 6.47
N ILE A 98 -0.40 -4.10 7.08
CA ILE A 98 0.20 -2.78 7.23
C ILE A 98 0.04 -2.28 8.65
N ARG A 99 1.01 -1.48 9.09
CA ARG A 99 0.88 -0.70 10.31
C ARG A 99 0.81 0.77 9.92
N LEU A 100 -0.17 1.45 10.48
CA LEU A 100 -0.36 2.89 10.31
C LEU A 100 -0.01 3.59 11.61
N VAL A 101 0.71 4.69 11.50
CA VAL A 101 1.02 5.55 12.65
C VAL A 101 0.48 6.93 12.34
N GLY A 102 -0.25 7.49 13.30
CA GLY A 102 -0.76 8.86 13.20
C GLY A 102 0.35 9.85 13.50
N GLN A 103 0.61 10.75 12.56
CA GLN A 103 1.65 11.75 12.69
C GLN A 103 1.15 13.05 12.07
N ASP A 104 1.17 14.13 12.85
CA ASP A 104 0.74 15.45 12.38
C ASP A 104 -0.67 15.43 11.80
N GLY A 105 -1.57 14.69 12.44
CA GLY A 105 -2.97 14.59 12.02
C GLY A 105 -3.21 13.67 10.83
N LYS A 106 -2.20 12.94 10.39
CA LYS A 106 -2.30 12.06 9.22
C LYS A 106 -1.77 10.67 9.53
N TRP A 107 -2.34 9.67 8.88
CA TRP A 107 -1.83 8.31 8.95
C TRP A 107 -0.68 8.12 7.97
N ARG A 108 0.33 7.38 8.41
CA ARG A 108 1.48 7.03 7.60
C ARG A 108 1.74 5.55 7.77
N VAL A 109 2.05 4.85 6.67
CA VAL A 109 2.41 3.43 6.71
C VAL A 109 3.84 3.30 7.22
N SER A 110 4.01 2.64 8.36
CA SER A 110 5.32 2.43 8.98
C SER A 110 5.85 1.01 8.77
N ALA A 111 4.99 0.07 8.38
CA ALA A 111 5.41 -1.30 8.09
C ALA A 111 4.47 -1.89 7.06
N LEU A 112 5.02 -2.74 6.20
CA LEU A 112 4.28 -3.37 5.11
C LEU A 112 4.80 -4.79 4.92
N GLN A 113 3.86 -5.74 4.85
CA GLN A 113 4.18 -7.11 4.52
C GLN A 113 3.15 -7.63 3.53
N ILE A 114 3.62 -8.21 2.45
CA ILE A 114 2.75 -8.73 1.38
C ILE A 114 2.98 -10.22 1.25
N GLY A 115 1.89 -10.95 1.38
CA GLY A 115 1.90 -12.39 1.16
C GLY A 115 1.67 -12.78 -0.28
#